data_953ad8b018c532164e6490a16be53a7e
#
_entry.id   953ad8b018c532164e6490a16be53a7e
#
_cell.length_a   1.000
_cell.length_b   1.000
_cell.length_c   1.000
_cell.angle_alpha   90.00
_cell.angle_beta   90.00
_cell.angle_gamma   90.00
#
_symmetry.space_group_name_H-M   'P 1'
#
loop_
_entity.id
_entity.type
_entity.pdbx_description
1 polymer ?
#
loop_
_entity_poly.entity_id
_entity_poly.type
_entity_poly.pdbx_seq_one_letter_code
_entity_poly.pdbx_strand_id
1 'polypeptide(L)'
;MPLSFYSHSDDLELLRTAAVAAGIIACGFFRRDVKSWTKENASPVSEADILVDRYLSNSLMTARPGYGWLSEETADNADRLDRRRVFVVDPIDGTRGFLRGEDSWTVSLAVVEDGVPVAGVVYSPVRNEMYDAVKGEGARLNGKELQRHRRAGALPLIPAPGAVHHELQAAGLDYTRGPAYPSLAYRLVQVATGKLDAAVSRRGSQDWDIAAAALILDESGIGFADVCSGFPVFNKPDVRHGALAALSDMSLKPMVYAALIKVYGCPADDILSEALPLPDPESI
;
A
#
# COMPACT_ATOMS: atom_id res chain seq x y z
N MET A 1 19.76 -4.23 29.85
CA MET A 1 18.89 -5.36 29.49
C MET A 1 19.23 -5.73 28.06
N PRO A 2 19.43 -7.00 27.71
CA PRO A 2 19.60 -7.37 26.32
C PRO A 2 18.31 -7.00 25.58
N LEU A 3 18.45 -6.28 24.45
CA LEU A 3 17.34 -6.02 23.54
C LEU A 3 16.84 -7.40 23.08
N SER A 4 15.67 -7.83 23.54
CA SER A 4 15.03 -9.02 22.98
C SER A 4 14.65 -8.66 21.54
N PHE A 5 15.38 -9.21 20.59
CA PHE A 5 15.04 -9.06 19.18
C PHE A 5 13.77 -9.87 18.93
N TYR A 6 12.65 -9.19 18.81
CA TYR A 6 11.41 -9.82 18.33
C TYR A 6 11.64 -10.30 16.90
N SER A 7 11.14 -11.50 16.56
CA SER A 7 11.15 -11.97 15.18
C SER A 7 10.14 -11.16 14.34
N HIS A 8 10.28 -11.19 13.02
CA HIS A 8 9.28 -10.57 12.13
C HIS A 8 7.91 -11.24 12.27
N SER A 9 7.88 -12.53 12.57
CA SER A 9 6.64 -13.27 12.82
C SER A 9 5.97 -12.85 14.14
N ASP A 10 6.75 -12.52 15.22
CA ASP A 10 6.20 -11.94 16.46
C ASP A 10 5.59 -10.54 16.19
N ASP A 11 6.21 -9.77 15.30
CA ASP A 11 5.68 -8.48 14.88
C ASP A 11 4.40 -8.65 14.06
N LEU A 12 4.34 -9.63 13.15
CA LEU A 12 3.11 -9.92 12.41
C LEU A 12 1.95 -10.28 13.33
N GLU A 13 2.13 -11.16 14.33
CA GLU A 13 1.05 -11.53 15.26
C GLU A 13 0.57 -10.33 16.08
N LEU A 14 1.48 -9.43 16.46
CA LEU A 14 1.13 -8.17 17.11
C LEU A 14 0.28 -7.29 16.18
N LEU A 15 0.70 -7.12 14.91
CA LEU A 15 -0.04 -6.33 13.91
C LEU A 15 -1.43 -6.92 13.63
N ARG A 16 -1.56 -8.24 13.48
CA ARG A 16 -2.86 -8.91 13.26
C ARG A 16 -3.83 -8.63 14.41
N THR A 17 -3.36 -8.79 15.65
CA THR A 17 -4.16 -8.54 16.84
C THR A 17 -4.61 -7.09 16.91
N ALA A 18 -3.69 -6.16 16.66
CA ALA A 18 -3.96 -4.73 16.66
C ALA A 18 -4.93 -4.33 15.53
N ALA A 19 -4.77 -4.88 14.32
CA ALA A 19 -5.65 -4.61 13.18
C ALA A 19 -7.09 -5.06 13.43
N VAL A 20 -7.30 -6.24 14.02
CA VAL A 20 -8.65 -6.73 14.38
C VAL A 20 -9.33 -5.79 15.38
N ALA A 21 -8.62 -5.40 16.45
CA ALA A 21 -9.18 -4.50 17.45
C ALA A 21 -9.45 -3.09 16.87
N ALA A 22 -8.53 -2.56 16.04
CA ALA A 22 -8.72 -1.33 15.28
C ALA A 22 -9.95 -1.40 14.37
N GLY A 23 -10.13 -2.51 13.65
CA GLY A 23 -11.29 -2.76 12.80
C GLY A 23 -12.61 -2.77 13.59
N ILE A 24 -12.64 -3.36 14.78
CA ILE A 24 -13.81 -3.35 15.68
C ILE A 24 -14.15 -1.91 16.09
N ILE A 25 -13.15 -1.11 16.47
CA ILE A 25 -13.34 0.31 16.82
C ILE A 25 -13.92 1.06 15.63
N ALA A 26 -13.29 0.98 14.46
CA ALA A 26 -13.74 1.66 13.25
C ALA A 26 -15.16 1.24 12.82
N CYS A 27 -15.50 -0.06 12.88
CA CYS A 27 -16.85 -0.57 12.60
C CYS A 27 -17.91 -0.01 13.56
N GLY A 28 -17.53 0.40 14.77
CA GLY A 28 -18.42 1.11 15.72
C GLY A 28 -18.92 2.45 15.18
N PHE A 29 -18.20 3.06 14.25
CA PHE A 29 -18.53 4.33 13.59
C PHE A 29 -19.06 4.16 12.16
N PHE A 30 -18.76 3.05 11.52
CA PHE A 30 -19.09 2.82 10.11
C PHE A 30 -20.60 2.88 9.84
N ARG A 31 -20.99 3.62 8.80
CA ARG A 31 -22.39 3.87 8.41
C ARG A 31 -23.22 4.56 9.50
N ARG A 32 -22.58 5.41 10.30
CA ARG A 32 -23.22 6.27 11.29
C ARG A 32 -22.93 7.73 10.98
N ASP A 33 -23.59 8.64 11.67
CA ASP A 33 -23.28 10.07 11.61
C ASP A 33 -21.99 10.32 12.42
N VAL A 34 -20.87 10.38 11.69
CA VAL A 34 -19.52 10.50 12.26
C VAL A 34 -19.01 11.91 12.02
N LYS A 35 -18.50 12.55 13.06
CA LYS A 35 -17.82 13.84 12.91
C LYS A 35 -16.62 13.69 12.01
N SER A 36 -16.55 14.55 11.00
CA SER A 36 -15.43 14.58 10.06
C SER A 36 -15.07 16.02 9.71
N TRP A 37 -13.80 16.23 9.35
CA TRP A 37 -13.27 17.50 8.90
C TRP A 37 -12.21 17.30 7.83
N THR A 38 -11.76 18.39 7.23
CA THR A 38 -10.72 18.34 6.19
C THR A 38 -9.41 18.83 6.79
N LYS A 39 -8.33 18.04 6.61
CA LYS A 39 -6.97 18.44 6.97
C LYS A 39 -6.47 19.55 6.02
N GLU A 40 -5.40 20.25 6.37
CA GLU A 40 -4.79 21.31 5.54
C GLU A 40 -4.43 20.85 4.12
N ASN A 41 -4.05 19.58 3.96
CA ASN A 41 -3.73 18.95 2.67
C ASN A 41 -4.99 18.51 1.87
N ALA A 42 -6.19 18.95 2.25
CA ALA A 42 -7.48 18.60 1.64
C ALA A 42 -7.86 17.09 1.74
N SER A 43 -7.22 16.33 2.63
CA SER A 43 -7.62 14.97 2.99
C SER A 43 -8.72 14.99 4.06
N PRO A 44 -9.79 14.20 3.94
CA PRO A 44 -10.77 14.07 5.02
C PRO A 44 -10.20 13.22 6.14
N VAL A 45 -10.64 13.52 7.36
CA VAL A 45 -10.37 12.74 8.56
C VAL A 45 -11.65 12.71 9.41
N SER A 46 -11.87 11.64 10.14
CA SER A 46 -13.01 11.50 11.06
C SER A 46 -12.55 11.23 12.49
N GLU A 47 -13.48 11.34 13.42
CA GLU A 47 -13.21 10.95 14.82
C GLU A 47 -12.86 9.46 14.93
N ALA A 48 -13.30 8.63 13.99
CA ALA A 48 -12.94 7.22 13.95
C ALA A 48 -11.44 7.04 13.65
N ASP A 49 -10.90 7.77 12.66
CA ASP A 49 -9.47 7.74 12.31
C ASP A 49 -8.62 8.06 13.55
N ILE A 50 -8.97 9.12 14.27
CA ILE A 50 -8.23 9.58 15.45
C ILE A 50 -8.30 8.56 16.61
N LEU A 51 -9.46 7.95 16.84
CA LEU A 51 -9.60 6.95 17.91
C LEU A 51 -8.86 5.68 17.61
N VAL A 52 -8.90 5.23 16.34
CA VAL A 52 -8.15 4.07 15.88
C VAL A 52 -6.65 4.33 15.98
N ASP A 53 -6.17 5.49 15.52
CA ASP A 53 -4.75 5.89 15.62
C ASP A 53 -4.25 5.85 17.08
N ARG A 54 -4.99 6.46 17.99
CA ARG A 54 -4.66 6.46 19.44
C ARG A 54 -4.60 5.06 20.02
N TYR A 55 -5.56 4.20 19.66
CA TYR A 55 -5.54 2.80 20.10
C TYR A 55 -4.29 2.07 19.58
N LEU A 56 -4.01 2.20 18.27
CA LEU A 56 -2.85 1.55 17.63
C LEU A 56 -1.54 2.05 18.21
N SER A 57 -1.37 3.36 18.37
CA SER A 57 -0.17 3.97 18.96
C SER A 57 0.07 3.45 20.38
N ASN A 58 -0.95 3.51 21.25
CA ASN A 58 -0.83 3.02 22.62
C ASN A 58 -0.51 1.53 22.69
N SER A 59 -1.20 0.71 21.90
CA SER A 59 -1.01 -0.75 21.91
C SER A 59 0.35 -1.18 21.37
N LEU A 60 0.70 -0.69 20.18
CA LEU A 60 1.92 -1.08 19.48
C LEU A 60 3.18 -0.54 20.17
N MET A 61 3.18 0.74 20.56
CA MET A 61 4.34 1.35 21.24
C MET A 61 4.54 0.82 22.65
N THR A 62 3.48 0.39 23.34
CA THR A 62 3.61 -0.32 24.63
C THR A 62 4.26 -1.69 24.44
N ALA A 63 3.87 -2.42 23.39
CA ALA A 63 4.44 -3.74 23.10
C ALA A 63 5.89 -3.67 22.57
N ARG A 64 6.23 -2.58 21.87
CA ARG A 64 7.55 -2.38 21.23
C ARG A 64 8.09 -0.96 21.50
N PRO A 65 8.48 -0.62 22.72
CA PRO A 65 8.88 0.76 23.09
C PRO A 65 10.16 1.25 22.39
N GLY A 66 10.93 0.35 21.78
CA GLY A 66 12.14 0.69 21.03
C GLY A 66 11.91 1.01 19.55
N TYR A 67 10.69 0.83 19.04
CA TYR A 67 10.36 1.11 17.63
C TYR A 67 10.04 2.60 17.44
N GLY A 68 10.18 3.09 16.22
CA GLY A 68 9.64 4.38 15.80
C GLY A 68 8.16 4.30 15.46
N TRP A 69 7.54 5.46 15.28
CA TRP A 69 6.13 5.62 14.93
C TRP A 69 5.96 6.56 13.74
N LEU A 70 5.25 6.12 12.73
CA LEU A 70 4.83 6.92 11.59
C LEU A 70 3.38 6.58 11.25
N SER A 71 2.50 7.58 11.31
CA SER A 71 1.07 7.40 11.03
C SER A 71 0.51 8.57 10.22
N GLU A 72 -0.55 8.33 9.46
CA GLU A 72 -1.28 9.38 8.75
C GLU A 72 -1.88 10.43 9.69
N GLU A 73 -2.29 10.04 10.90
CA GLU A 73 -3.07 10.87 11.81
C GLU A 73 -2.26 11.49 12.95
N THR A 74 -1.03 11.06 13.13
CA THR A 74 -0.11 11.62 14.12
C THR A 74 0.92 12.52 13.44
N ALA A 75 1.20 13.70 14.03
CA ALA A 75 2.29 14.56 13.55
C ALA A 75 3.62 13.79 13.51
N ASP A 76 4.31 13.87 12.38
CA ASP A 76 5.59 13.17 12.20
C ASP A 76 6.64 13.69 13.18
N ASN A 77 7.42 12.76 13.73
CA ASN A 77 8.58 13.05 14.58
C ASN A 77 9.82 12.40 13.94
N ALA A 78 10.84 13.23 13.68
CA ALA A 78 12.10 12.81 13.09
C ALA A 78 12.85 11.74 13.92
N ASP A 79 12.54 11.57 15.21
CA ASP A 79 13.11 10.52 16.07
C ASP A 79 12.96 9.11 15.49
N ARG A 80 11.96 8.90 14.62
CA ARG A 80 11.77 7.62 13.92
C ARG A 80 12.92 7.27 12.98
N LEU A 81 13.62 8.28 12.46
CA LEU A 81 14.72 8.09 11.51
C LEU A 81 15.95 7.42 12.19
N ASP A 82 16.07 7.57 13.51
CA ASP A 82 17.13 6.95 14.31
C ASP A 82 16.73 5.54 14.82
N ARG A 83 15.55 5.06 14.44
CA ARG A 83 15.04 3.74 14.84
C ARG A 83 15.24 2.71 13.74
N ARG A 84 15.82 1.57 14.10
CA ARG A 84 15.98 0.46 13.16
C ARG A 84 14.64 -0.06 12.66
N ARG A 85 13.63 -0.17 13.57
CA ARG A 85 12.27 -0.59 13.22
C ARG A 85 11.29 0.53 13.50
N VAL A 86 10.34 0.69 12.58
CA VAL A 86 9.29 1.71 12.65
C VAL A 86 7.95 1.07 12.33
N PHE A 87 6.93 1.35 13.15
CA PHE A 87 5.56 1.10 12.78
C PHE A 87 5.11 2.16 11.76
N VAL A 88 4.56 1.70 10.65
CA VAL A 88 3.98 2.54 9.59
C VAL A 88 2.50 2.21 9.51
N VAL A 89 1.64 3.22 9.76
CA VAL A 89 0.23 3.01 10.10
C VAL A 89 -0.67 3.94 9.31
N ASP A 90 -1.68 3.36 8.65
CA ASP A 90 -2.88 4.05 8.23
C ASP A 90 -4.08 3.47 9.00
N PRO A 91 -4.68 4.23 9.91
CA PRO A 91 -5.80 3.77 10.72
C PRO A 91 -7.03 3.40 9.90
N ILE A 92 -7.35 4.19 8.86
CA ILE A 92 -8.48 3.96 7.94
C ILE A 92 -8.07 4.38 6.52
N ASP A 93 -7.30 3.55 5.82
CA ASP A 93 -7.03 3.79 4.39
C ASP A 93 -8.35 3.76 3.61
N GLY A 94 -8.61 4.87 2.93
CA GLY A 94 -9.87 5.07 2.23
C GLY A 94 -10.94 5.79 3.05
N THR A 95 -10.60 6.74 3.94
CA THR A 95 -11.52 7.55 4.76
C THR A 95 -12.69 8.11 3.97
N ARG A 96 -12.49 8.55 2.71
CA ARG A 96 -13.59 9.01 1.84
C ARG A 96 -14.64 7.92 1.59
N GLY A 97 -14.20 6.69 1.36
CA GLY A 97 -15.09 5.55 1.19
C GLY A 97 -15.78 5.17 2.50
N PHE A 98 -15.03 5.17 3.60
CA PHE A 98 -15.57 4.95 4.94
C PHE A 98 -16.72 5.90 5.24
N LEU A 99 -16.54 7.20 5.02
CA LEU A 99 -17.56 8.24 5.23
C LEU A 99 -18.78 8.08 4.30
N ARG A 100 -18.60 7.53 3.10
CA ARG A 100 -19.72 7.21 2.19
C ARG A 100 -20.39 5.86 2.47
N GLY A 101 -19.91 5.12 3.48
CA GLY A 101 -20.45 3.80 3.80
C GLY A 101 -20.05 2.69 2.83
N GLU A 102 -18.97 2.88 2.06
CA GLU A 102 -18.39 1.87 1.18
C GLU A 102 -17.57 0.86 1.99
N ASP A 103 -17.57 -0.40 1.58
CA ASP A 103 -17.04 -1.53 2.37
C ASP A 103 -15.57 -1.89 2.10
N SER A 104 -14.88 -1.09 1.26
CA SER A 104 -13.51 -1.38 0.80
C SER A 104 -12.43 -0.48 1.44
N TRP A 105 -12.70 0.07 2.62
CA TRP A 105 -11.68 0.70 3.46
C TRP A 105 -10.92 -0.36 4.27
N THR A 106 -9.70 -0.03 4.69
CA THR A 106 -8.82 -0.96 5.41
C THR A 106 -8.07 -0.30 6.54
N VAL A 107 -7.65 -1.12 7.52
CA VAL A 107 -6.56 -0.81 8.45
C VAL A 107 -5.28 -1.31 7.81
N SER A 108 -4.29 -0.44 7.62
CA SER A 108 -3.00 -0.77 7.00
C SER A 108 -1.87 -0.58 8.01
N LEU A 109 -1.19 -1.67 8.37
CA LEU A 109 -0.15 -1.70 9.38
C LEU A 109 1.10 -2.39 8.84
N ALA A 110 2.27 -1.78 9.01
CA ALA A 110 3.54 -2.40 8.67
C ALA A 110 4.60 -2.18 9.76
N VAL A 111 5.56 -3.10 9.85
CA VAL A 111 6.86 -2.87 10.46
C VAL A 111 7.87 -2.72 9.34
N VAL A 112 8.54 -1.57 9.31
CA VAL A 112 9.64 -1.27 8.39
C VAL A 112 10.95 -1.38 9.17
N GLU A 113 11.89 -2.18 8.68
CA GLU A 113 13.25 -2.33 9.22
C GLU A 113 14.24 -1.83 8.18
N ASP A 114 15.07 -0.85 8.56
CA ASP A 114 16.11 -0.29 7.68
C ASP A 114 15.59 0.10 6.27
N GLY A 115 14.41 0.71 6.22
CA GLY A 115 13.77 1.17 4.97
C GLY A 115 13.00 0.12 4.19
N VAL A 116 12.90 -1.13 4.68
CA VAL A 116 12.22 -2.25 4.01
C VAL A 116 11.09 -2.80 4.88
N PRO A 117 9.87 -2.99 4.37
CA PRO A 117 8.79 -3.65 5.12
C PRO A 117 9.15 -5.11 5.40
N VAL A 118 9.00 -5.54 6.66
CA VAL A 118 9.36 -6.90 7.12
C VAL A 118 8.18 -7.67 7.70
N ALA A 119 7.14 -6.98 8.15
CA ALA A 119 5.85 -7.55 8.53
C ALA A 119 4.76 -6.56 8.09
N GLY A 120 3.64 -7.05 7.59
CA GLY A 120 2.58 -6.18 7.07
C GLY A 120 1.20 -6.82 7.14
N VAL A 121 0.19 -5.99 7.42
CA VAL A 121 -1.23 -6.36 7.47
C VAL A 121 -2.05 -5.29 6.74
N VAL A 122 -2.89 -5.73 5.82
CA VAL A 122 -3.99 -4.93 5.24
C VAL A 122 -5.28 -5.65 5.60
N TYR A 123 -6.07 -5.06 6.50
CA TYR A 123 -7.30 -5.66 7.00
C TYR A 123 -8.52 -4.86 6.57
N SER A 124 -9.44 -5.49 5.84
CA SER A 124 -10.78 -4.95 5.52
C SER A 124 -11.81 -5.55 6.48
N PRO A 125 -12.23 -4.84 7.53
CA PRO A 125 -13.10 -5.39 8.57
C PRO A 125 -14.49 -5.77 8.06
N VAL A 126 -15.06 -4.93 7.18
CA VAL A 126 -16.42 -5.14 6.65
C VAL A 126 -16.49 -6.37 5.76
N ARG A 127 -15.41 -6.67 5.04
CA ARG A 127 -15.30 -7.83 4.16
C ARG A 127 -14.75 -9.06 4.85
N ASN A 128 -14.26 -8.90 6.10
CA ASN A 128 -13.55 -9.93 6.85
C ASN A 128 -12.40 -10.54 6.04
N GLU A 129 -11.63 -9.67 5.39
CA GLU A 129 -10.46 -10.03 4.58
C GLU A 129 -9.20 -9.47 5.25
N MET A 130 -8.33 -10.36 5.77
CA MET A 130 -7.03 -10.02 6.33
C MET A 130 -5.94 -10.54 5.41
N TYR A 131 -5.26 -9.61 4.76
CA TYR A 131 -4.05 -9.87 3.97
C TYR A 131 -2.85 -9.60 4.84
N ASP A 132 -1.92 -10.51 4.91
CA ASP A 132 -0.72 -10.37 5.72
C ASP A 132 0.49 -11.04 5.08
N ALA A 133 1.68 -10.57 5.45
CA ALA A 133 2.94 -11.16 5.03
C ALA A 133 4.05 -10.92 6.06
N VAL A 134 5.00 -11.84 6.09
CA VAL A 134 6.33 -11.69 6.68
C VAL A 134 7.35 -11.84 5.57
N LYS A 135 8.38 -11.02 5.59
CA LYS A 135 9.45 -11.07 4.59
C LYS A 135 10.11 -12.45 4.55
N GLY A 136 10.07 -13.08 3.36
CA GLY A 136 10.61 -14.42 3.11
C GLY A 136 9.70 -15.58 3.53
N GLU A 137 8.47 -15.32 4.01
CA GLU A 137 7.53 -16.37 4.45
C GLU A 137 6.27 -16.47 3.59
N GLY A 138 6.17 -15.69 2.49
CA GLY A 138 5.01 -15.61 1.64
C GLY A 138 3.87 -14.77 2.23
N ALA A 139 2.84 -14.54 1.40
CA ALA A 139 1.66 -13.77 1.79
C ALA A 139 0.46 -14.67 2.05
N ARG A 140 -0.47 -14.21 2.91
CA ARG A 140 -1.67 -14.96 3.32
C ARG A 140 -2.92 -14.10 3.20
N LEU A 141 -4.05 -14.76 2.95
CA LEU A 141 -5.40 -14.21 3.09
C LEU A 141 -6.16 -15.04 4.11
N ASN A 142 -6.57 -14.42 5.22
CA ASN A 142 -7.27 -15.10 6.32
C ASN A 142 -6.52 -16.35 6.81
N GLY A 143 -5.20 -16.24 6.97
CA GLY A 143 -4.31 -17.29 7.47
C GLY A 143 -3.99 -18.41 6.46
N LYS A 144 -4.55 -18.37 5.25
CA LYS A 144 -4.22 -19.31 4.17
C LYS A 144 -3.27 -18.66 3.18
N GLU A 145 -2.34 -19.46 2.65
CA GLU A 145 -1.44 -18.98 1.60
C GLU A 145 -2.23 -18.29 0.48
N LEU A 146 -1.80 -17.09 0.11
CA LEU A 146 -2.47 -16.29 -0.89
C LEU A 146 -2.19 -16.88 -2.26
N GLN A 147 -3.26 -17.41 -2.89
CA GLN A 147 -3.19 -17.98 -4.22
C GLN A 147 -3.76 -17.01 -5.23
N ARG A 148 -2.97 -16.73 -6.25
CA ARG A 148 -3.40 -15.88 -7.36
C ARG A 148 -4.29 -16.68 -8.33
N HIS A 149 -5.53 -16.28 -8.43
CA HIS A 149 -6.46 -16.83 -9.42
C HIS A 149 -6.42 -16.00 -10.72
N ARG A 150 -5.62 -16.43 -11.69
CA ARG A 150 -5.57 -15.77 -13.00
C ARG A 150 -6.86 -16.03 -13.76
N ARG A 151 -7.50 -14.95 -14.26
CA ARG A 151 -8.67 -15.03 -15.14
C ARG A 151 -8.21 -15.37 -16.56
N ALA A 152 -8.23 -16.66 -16.91
CA ALA A 152 -7.81 -17.10 -18.24
C ALA A 152 -8.71 -16.50 -19.35
N GLY A 153 -8.10 -15.91 -20.38
CA GLY A 153 -8.78 -15.40 -21.58
C GLY A 153 -9.59 -14.11 -21.40
N ALA A 154 -9.63 -13.51 -20.20
CA ALA A 154 -10.26 -12.22 -19.97
C ALA A 154 -9.28 -11.06 -20.25
N LEU A 155 -9.81 -9.93 -20.72
CA LEU A 155 -9.04 -8.68 -20.81
C LEU A 155 -8.54 -8.26 -19.43
N PRO A 156 -7.34 -7.65 -19.33
CA PRO A 156 -6.81 -7.12 -18.07
C PRO A 156 -7.80 -6.18 -17.39
N LEU A 157 -8.02 -6.31 -16.09
CA LEU A 157 -8.87 -5.45 -15.29
C LEU A 157 -8.01 -4.44 -14.53
N ILE A 158 -8.07 -3.17 -14.93
CA ILE A 158 -7.16 -2.12 -14.44
C ILE A 158 -7.98 -0.93 -13.91
N PRO A 159 -8.06 -0.70 -12.59
CA PRO A 159 -8.51 0.56 -12.03
C PRO A 159 -7.42 1.62 -12.16
N ALA A 160 -7.76 2.77 -12.68
CA ALA A 160 -6.83 3.89 -12.82
C ALA A 160 -7.58 5.24 -12.82
N PRO A 161 -6.88 6.36 -12.56
CA PRO A 161 -7.42 7.69 -12.81
C PRO A 161 -7.75 7.92 -14.29
N GLY A 162 -8.74 8.80 -14.56
CA GLY A 162 -9.22 9.05 -15.92
C GLY A 162 -8.13 9.45 -16.91
N ALA A 163 -7.16 10.27 -16.48
CA ALA A 163 -6.02 10.66 -17.33
C ALA A 163 -5.15 9.45 -17.72
N VAL A 164 -4.91 8.52 -16.79
CA VAL A 164 -4.15 7.27 -17.07
C VAL A 164 -4.94 6.37 -18.02
N HIS A 165 -6.26 6.25 -17.81
CA HIS A 165 -7.12 5.52 -18.75
C HIS A 165 -7.06 6.08 -20.17
N HIS A 166 -7.03 7.42 -20.32
CA HIS A 166 -6.88 8.07 -21.61
C HIS A 166 -5.56 7.65 -22.30
N GLU A 167 -4.45 7.66 -21.58
CA GLU A 167 -3.15 7.28 -22.13
C GLU A 167 -3.05 5.78 -22.47
N LEU A 168 -3.62 4.91 -21.62
CA LEU A 168 -3.64 3.47 -21.91
C LEU A 168 -4.45 3.16 -23.19
N GLN A 169 -5.59 3.84 -23.39
CA GLN A 169 -6.39 3.71 -24.60
C GLN A 169 -5.65 4.28 -25.83
N ALA A 170 -5.01 5.44 -25.70
CA ALA A 170 -4.20 6.03 -26.77
C ALA A 170 -3.01 5.13 -27.18
N ALA A 171 -2.45 4.37 -26.22
CA ALA A 171 -1.41 3.38 -26.48
C ALA A 171 -1.93 2.08 -27.13
N GLY A 172 -3.25 1.93 -27.32
CA GLY A 172 -3.87 0.76 -27.91
C GLY A 172 -3.95 -0.46 -26.97
N LEU A 173 -3.86 -0.27 -25.66
CA LEU A 173 -4.04 -1.36 -24.72
C LEU A 173 -5.50 -1.80 -24.66
N ASP A 174 -5.72 -3.09 -24.91
CA ASP A 174 -7.03 -3.71 -24.79
C ASP A 174 -7.23 -4.19 -23.35
N TYR A 175 -8.14 -3.54 -22.59
CA TYR A 175 -8.38 -3.82 -21.18
C TYR A 175 -9.78 -3.40 -20.74
N THR A 176 -10.21 -3.87 -19.57
CA THR A 176 -11.45 -3.44 -18.91
C THR A 176 -11.11 -2.48 -17.76
N ARG A 177 -11.86 -1.41 -17.60
CA ARG A 177 -11.72 -0.51 -16.45
C ARG A 177 -12.17 -1.24 -15.18
N GLY A 178 -11.28 -1.30 -14.20
CA GLY A 178 -11.54 -1.92 -12.91
C GLY A 178 -12.36 -1.04 -11.97
N PRO A 179 -12.87 -1.60 -10.85
CA PRO A 179 -13.61 -0.87 -9.84
C PRO A 179 -12.72 0.16 -9.13
N ALA A 180 -13.28 1.32 -8.83
CA ALA A 180 -12.62 2.39 -8.09
C ALA A 180 -12.70 2.11 -6.58
N TYR A 181 -11.80 1.29 -6.04
CA TYR A 181 -11.68 1.13 -4.59
C TYR A 181 -11.05 2.39 -3.96
N PRO A 182 -11.66 2.98 -2.93
CA PRO A 182 -11.12 4.18 -2.27
C PRO A 182 -9.82 3.92 -1.51
N SER A 183 -9.67 2.76 -0.87
CA SER A 183 -8.43 2.33 -0.22
C SER A 183 -7.37 1.96 -1.27
N LEU A 184 -6.19 2.57 -1.17
CA LEU A 184 -5.06 2.23 -2.04
C LEU A 184 -4.46 0.88 -1.65
N ALA A 185 -4.26 0.65 -0.36
CA ALA A 185 -3.75 -0.62 0.14
C ALA A 185 -4.65 -1.79 -0.29
N TYR A 186 -5.98 -1.64 -0.15
CA TYR A 186 -6.94 -2.65 -0.61
C TYR A 186 -6.83 -2.92 -2.10
N ARG A 187 -6.78 -1.84 -2.91
CA ARG A 187 -6.66 -1.96 -4.36
C ARG A 187 -5.39 -2.69 -4.79
N LEU A 188 -4.27 -2.42 -4.12
CA LEU A 188 -2.99 -3.06 -4.38
C LEU A 188 -3.05 -4.57 -4.08
N VAL A 189 -3.55 -4.97 -2.91
CA VAL A 189 -3.62 -6.40 -2.56
C VAL A 189 -4.62 -7.19 -3.41
N GLN A 190 -5.58 -6.52 -4.10
CA GLN A 190 -6.44 -7.21 -5.07
C GLN A 190 -5.66 -7.69 -6.31
N VAL A 191 -4.49 -7.13 -6.61
CA VAL A 191 -3.60 -7.63 -7.67
C VAL A 191 -2.95 -8.96 -7.23
N ALA A 192 -2.56 -9.07 -5.96
CA ALA A 192 -2.02 -10.30 -5.40
C ALA A 192 -3.03 -11.47 -5.44
N THR A 193 -4.33 -11.18 -5.27
CA THR A 193 -5.39 -12.22 -5.40
C THR A 193 -5.74 -12.59 -6.83
N GLY A 194 -5.34 -11.79 -7.83
CA GLY A 194 -5.78 -11.92 -9.22
C GLY A 194 -7.19 -11.39 -9.50
N LYS A 195 -7.84 -10.71 -8.54
CA LYS A 195 -9.10 -9.99 -8.78
C LYS A 195 -8.87 -8.75 -9.66
N LEU A 196 -7.68 -8.16 -9.62
CA LEU A 196 -7.21 -7.13 -10.54
C LEU A 196 -5.94 -7.61 -11.25
N ASP A 197 -5.72 -7.15 -12.47
CA ASP A 197 -4.50 -7.49 -13.23
C ASP A 197 -3.42 -6.42 -13.07
N ALA A 198 -3.81 -5.18 -12.81
CA ALA A 198 -2.93 -4.11 -12.39
C ALA A 198 -3.65 -3.15 -11.44
N ALA A 199 -2.88 -2.44 -10.63
CA ALA A 199 -3.35 -1.29 -9.85
C ALA A 199 -2.30 -0.19 -9.89
N VAL A 200 -2.74 1.05 -10.01
CA VAL A 200 -1.85 2.21 -10.09
C VAL A 200 -2.21 3.26 -9.06
N SER A 201 -1.22 4.02 -8.61
CA SER A 201 -1.43 5.23 -7.82
C SER A 201 -0.95 6.47 -8.57
N ARG A 202 -1.51 7.62 -8.19
CA ARG A 202 -0.94 8.91 -8.54
C ARG A 202 0.33 9.18 -7.74
N ARG A 203 1.15 10.13 -8.16
CA ARG A 203 2.25 10.68 -7.37
C ARG A 203 1.74 11.27 -6.05
N GLY A 204 2.50 11.11 -4.98
CA GLY A 204 2.22 11.66 -3.66
C GLY A 204 1.55 10.69 -2.67
N SER A 205 1.42 9.39 -3.01
CA SER A 205 1.10 8.36 -2.01
C SER A 205 2.21 8.30 -0.96
N GLN A 206 1.84 8.08 0.28
CA GLN A 206 2.75 8.12 1.42
C GLN A 206 3.07 6.72 1.92
N ASP A 207 4.07 6.58 2.79
CA ASP A 207 4.52 5.29 3.31
C ASP A 207 3.36 4.45 3.86
N TRP A 208 2.47 5.04 4.63
CA TRP A 208 1.35 4.35 5.27
C TRP A 208 0.29 3.83 4.30
N ASP A 209 0.12 4.49 3.13
CA ASP A 209 -0.79 4.02 2.08
C ASP A 209 -0.34 2.70 1.46
N ILE A 210 0.98 2.39 1.51
CA ILE A 210 1.54 1.35 0.65
C ILE A 210 2.49 0.36 1.33
N ALA A 211 3.07 0.64 2.51
CA ALA A 211 4.12 -0.20 3.08
C ALA A 211 3.67 -1.66 3.32
N ALA A 212 2.51 -1.86 3.91
CA ALA A 212 1.96 -3.20 4.13
C ALA A 212 1.64 -3.91 2.81
N ALA A 213 0.99 -3.19 1.89
CA ALA A 213 0.64 -3.74 0.58
C ALA A 213 1.88 -4.08 -0.26
N ALA A 214 2.95 -3.27 -0.19
CA ALA A 214 4.20 -3.52 -0.90
C ALA A 214 4.82 -4.87 -0.51
N LEU A 215 4.87 -5.17 0.80
CA LEU A 215 5.35 -6.47 1.28
C LEU A 215 4.46 -7.62 0.81
N ILE A 216 3.14 -7.46 0.91
CA ILE A 216 2.19 -8.50 0.48
C ILE A 216 2.32 -8.79 -1.02
N LEU A 217 2.53 -7.76 -1.84
CA LEU A 217 2.76 -7.90 -3.28
C LEU A 217 4.09 -8.63 -3.56
N ASP A 218 5.17 -8.21 -2.91
CA ASP A 218 6.50 -8.80 -3.06
C ASP A 218 6.48 -10.29 -2.69
N GLU A 219 5.93 -10.63 -1.53
CA GLU A 219 5.79 -12.01 -1.04
C GLU A 219 4.80 -12.87 -1.88
N SER A 220 3.98 -12.23 -2.72
CA SER A 220 3.09 -12.90 -3.69
C SER A 220 3.71 -12.99 -5.09
N GLY A 221 4.95 -12.51 -5.30
CA GLY A 221 5.61 -12.49 -6.59
C GLY A 221 4.96 -11.53 -7.60
N ILE A 222 4.33 -10.46 -7.13
CA ILE A 222 3.72 -9.40 -7.96
C ILE A 222 4.73 -8.28 -8.17
N GLY A 223 4.92 -7.88 -9.42
CA GLY A 223 5.75 -6.71 -9.74
C GLY A 223 5.13 -5.43 -9.15
N PHE A 224 5.83 -4.79 -8.22
CA PHE A 224 5.42 -3.52 -7.63
C PHE A 224 6.59 -2.53 -7.63
N ALA A 225 6.37 -1.33 -8.14
CA ALA A 225 7.40 -0.29 -8.15
C ALA A 225 6.82 1.11 -8.28
N ASP A 226 7.58 2.09 -7.82
CA ASP A 226 7.58 3.45 -8.33
C ASP A 226 8.13 3.42 -9.77
N VAL A 227 7.37 3.99 -10.71
CA VAL A 227 7.69 3.87 -12.14
C VAL A 227 8.99 4.59 -12.53
N CYS A 228 9.50 5.46 -11.67
CA CYS A 228 10.71 6.26 -11.90
C CYS A 228 11.92 5.73 -11.12
N SER A 229 11.72 5.24 -9.88
CA SER A 229 12.81 4.90 -8.95
C SER A 229 12.89 3.42 -8.55
N GLY A 230 11.97 2.58 -9.02
CA GLY A 230 11.98 1.16 -8.70
C GLY A 230 11.23 0.80 -7.41
N PHE A 231 11.66 -0.24 -6.68
CA PHE A 231 10.98 -0.64 -5.44
C PHE A 231 11.06 0.47 -4.40
N PRO A 232 9.94 0.85 -3.74
CA PRO A 232 9.92 1.95 -2.78
C PRO A 232 10.83 1.69 -1.58
N VAL A 233 11.55 2.72 -1.16
CA VAL A 233 12.30 2.75 0.12
C VAL A 233 11.47 3.57 1.11
N PHE A 234 11.18 2.98 2.26
CA PHE A 234 10.31 3.52 3.29
C PHE A 234 11.08 4.24 4.40
N ASN A 235 10.35 4.91 5.28
CA ASN A 235 10.89 5.62 6.44
C ASN A 235 11.97 6.65 6.09
N LYS A 236 11.86 7.32 4.94
CA LYS A 236 12.70 8.46 4.58
C LYS A 236 12.21 9.74 5.28
N PRO A 237 13.03 10.82 5.31
CA PRO A 237 12.54 12.13 5.76
C PRO A 237 11.32 12.63 4.97
N ASP A 238 11.30 12.46 3.65
CA ASP A 238 10.09 12.62 2.84
C ASP A 238 9.47 11.25 2.58
N VAL A 239 8.30 11.05 3.15
CA VAL A 239 7.54 9.79 3.10
C VAL A 239 6.70 9.63 1.83
N ARG A 240 6.76 10.60 0.90
CA ARG A 240 6.00 10.58 -0.35
C ARG A 240 6.72 9.80 -1.43
N HIS A 241 5.94 9.12 -2.26
CA HIS A 241 6.40 8.33 -3.40
C HIS A 241 5.94 8.94 -4.73
N GLY A 242 6.59 8.55 -5.81
CA GLY A 242 6.17 8.86 -7.17
C GLY A 242 4.90 8.12 -7.58
N ALA A 243 4.66 8.00 -8.86
CA ALA A 243 3.56 7.17 -9.36
C ALA A 243 3.92 5.69 -9.25
N LEU A 244 3.03 4.88 -8.71
CA LEU A 244 3.27 3.47 -8.41
C LEU A 244 2.43 2.57 -9.30
N ALA A 245 2.95 1.41 -9.63
CA ALA A 245 2.24 0.36 -10.34
C ALA A 245 2.48 -1.01 -9.69
N ALA A 246 1.39 -1.75 -9.45
CA ALA A 246 1.38 -3.18 -9.17
C ALA A 246 0.90 -3.92 -10.42
N LEU A 247 1.64 -4.92 -10.89
CA LEU A 247 1.35 -5.63 -12.12
C LEU A 247 1.40 -7.15 -11.89
N SER A 248 0.30 -7.84 -12.17
CA SER A 248 0.26 -9.31 -12.15
C SER A 248 0.86 -9.94 -13.41
N ASP A 249 0.92 -9.18 -14.49
CA ASP A 249 1.52 -9.56 -15.77
C ASP A 249 2.50 -8.48 -16.22
N MET A 250 3.79 -8.82 -16.27
CA MET A 250 4.86 -7.89 -16.65
C MET A 250 4.79 -7.44 -18.11
N SER A 251 4.01 -8.11 -18.95
CA SER A 251 3.76 -7.64 -20.33
C SER A 251 3.01 -6.30 -20.38
N LEU A 252 2.28 -5.95 -19.30
CA LEU A 252 1.60 -4.66 -19.17
C LEU A 252 2.56 -3.50 -18.85
N LYS A 253 3.78 -3.82 -18.34
CA LYS A 253 4.73 -2.82 -17.82
C LYS A 253 5.03 -1.69 -18.80
N PRO A 254 5.39 -1.92 -20.07
CA PRO A 254 5.77 -0.84 -20.97
C PRO A 254 4.65 0.21 -21.13
N MET A 255 3.41 -0.23 -21.35
CA MET A 255 2.28 0.67 -21.57
C MET A 255 1.83 1.37 -20.29
N VAL A 256 1.75 0.64 -19.17
CA VAL A 256 1.33 1.21 -17.87
C VAL A 256 2.35 2.23 -17.39
N TYR A 257 3.66 1.94 -17.48
CA TYR A 257 4.71 2.86 -17.07
C TYR A 257 4.74 4.11 -17.95
N ALA A 258 4.68 3.95 -19.28
CA ALA A 258 4.63 5.10 -20.20
C ALA A 258 3.42 6.00 -19.92
N ALA A 259 2.24 5.43 -19.66
CA ALA A 259 1.05 6.20 -19.29
C ALA A 259 1.23 6.96 -17.98
N LEU A 260 1.79 6.33 -16.94
CA LEU A 260 2.02 6.97 -15.64
C LEU A 260 3.08 8.08 -15.74
N ILE A 261 4.18 7.82 -16.43
CA ILE A 261 5.24 8.83 -16.65
C ILE A 261 4.69 10.03 -17.43
N LYS A 262 3.88 9.80 -18.45
CA LYS A 262 3.28 10.86 -19.25
C LYS A 262 2.31 11.72 -18.44
N VAL A 263 1.53 11.12 -17.55
CA VAL A 263 0.53 11.83 -16.72
C VAL A 263 1.17 12.55 -15.53
N TYR A 264 2.15 11.91 -14.86
CA TYR A 264 2.66 12.40 -13.57
C TYR A 264 4.12 12.88 -13.60
N GLY A 265 4.85 12.55 -14.67
CA GLY A 265 6.29 12.85 -14.79
C GLY A 265 7.16 12.03 -13.83
N CYS A 266 8.46 12.10 -14.08
CA CYS A 266 9.48 11.69 -13.12
C CYS A 266 10.25 12.93 -12.66
N PRO A 267 10.69 13.02 -11.38
CA PRO A 267 11.66 14.03 -10.95
C PRO A 267 12.94 13.92 -11.79
N ALA A 268 13.60 15.05 -12.03
CA ALA A 268 14.82 15.05 -12.84
C ALA A 268 15.95 14.19 -12.25
N ASP A 269 15.94 14.01 -10.92
CA ASP A 269 16.94 13.25 -10.17
C ASP A 269 16.62 11.74 -10.07
N ASP A 270 15.38 11.33 -10.40
CA ASP A 270 14.90 9.93 -10.27
C ASP A 270 14.95 9.16 -11.60
N ILE A 271 15.45 9.75 -12.67
CA ILE A 271 15.64 9.04 -13.94
C ILE A 271 16.79 8.07 -13.72
N LEU A 272 16.45 6.78 -13.47
CA LEU A 272 17.43 5.71 -13.47
C LEU A 272 18.25 5.81 -14.74
N SER A 273 19.57 5.99 -14.61
CA SER A 273 20.54 6.05 -15.70
C SER A 273 20.74 4.69 -16.41
N GLU A 274 19.82 3.77 -16.27
CA GLU A 274 19.75 2.55 -17.06
C GLU A 274 18.92 2.80 -18.33
N ALA A 275 19.47 3.61 -19.24
CA ALA A 275 19.22 3.36 -20.64
C ALA A 275 19.75 1.95 -20.91
N LEU A 276 18.87 0.96 -21.02
CA LEU A 276 19.21 -0.33 -21.62
C LEU A 276 19.92 0.00 -22.94
N PRO A 277 21.15 -0.49 -23.18
CA PRO A 277 21.79 -0.32 -24.47
C PRO A 277 20.84 -0.89 -25.53
N LEU A 278 20.49 -0.05 -26.50
CA LEU A 278 19.80 -0.52 -27.69
C LEU A 278 20.66 -1.64 -28.29
N PRO A 279 20.07 -2.77 -28.71
CA PRO A 279 20.83 -3.82 -29.38
C PRO A 279 21.48 -3.20 -30.62
N ASP A 280 22.78 -3.50 -30.79
CA ASP A 280 23.61 -3.03 -31.86
C ASP A 280 22.96 -3.40 -33.22
N PRO A 281 22.69 -2.44 -34.12
CA PRO A 281 22.05 -2.75 -35.40
C PRO A 281 22.88 -3.63 -36.35
N GLU A 282 24.12 -4.00 -36.01
CA GLU A 282 25.00 -4.85 -36.84
C GLU A 282 25.01 -6.33 -36.44
N SER A 283 24.07 -6.79 -35.55
CA SER A 283 23.98 -8.23 -35.19
C SER A 283 22.70 -8.91 -35.71
N ILE A 284 22.33 -8.63 -36.97
CA ILE A 284 21.35 -9.44 -37.73
C ILE A 284 22.03 -10.05 -38.94
#